data_4280486a37497a8160fdb61fb6754cf0
#
_entry.id   4280486a37497a8160fdb61fb6754cf0
#
_cell.length_a   1.000
_cell.length_b   1.000
_cell.length_c   1.000
_cell.angle_alpha   90.00
_cell.angle_beta   90.00
_cell.angle_gamma   90.00
#
_symmetry.space_group_name_H-M   'P 1'
#
loop_
_entity.id
_entity.type
_entity.pdbx_description
1 polymer ?
#
loop_
_entity_poly.entity_id
_entity_poly.type
_entity_poly.pdbx_seq_one_letter_code
_entity_poly.pdbx_strand_id
1 'polypeptide(L)'
;MIRIPQTVSAVYNAIGQSKTTGSHQGCYGECTAGSIQSAFVELVKMSLVIPGSTTMVELGAGMGKPALHWGALFNSLCVGVENDSNLFLSSLSNLKKVYKKARANNFPLPPVRFVEASIYNIETLNPFNVVYSFDSLFEPELVAKVAEILNNSSCQVFLSYRNMNEWLSHGLACVTLLHQVQMSMTVSKEKRTCYIYRLRNSSEAASDIIFSGTIDAYKKGKNVLTEENESIDVSMYYTKKMKTRSQNQK
;
A
#
# COMPACT_ATOMS: atom_id res chain seq x y z
N MET A 1 -12.07 0.75 21.00
CA MET A 1 -11.60 -0.26 20.01
C MET A 1 -12.05 0.20 18.62
N ILE A 2 -11.14 0.35 17.66
CA ILE A 2 -11.46 0.78 16.29
C ILE A 2 -12.17 -0.39 15.60
N ARG A 3 -13.37 -0.13 15.07
CA ARG A 3 -14.16 -1.15 14.36
C ARG A 3 -13.57 -1.40 12.97
N ILE A 4 -13.30 -2.66 12.64
CA ILE A 4 -12.87 -3.06 11.30
C ILE A 4 -14.12 -3.16 10.40
N PRO A 5 -14.18 -2.46 9.25
CA PRO A 5 -15.28 -2.56 8.30
C PRO A 5 -15.48 -3.98 7.75
N GLN A 6 -16.70 -4.30 7.33
CA GLN A 6 -17.01 -5.62 6.77
C GLN A 6 -16.19 -5.95 5.51
N THR A 7 -15.95 -4.97 4.65
CA THR A 7 -15.09 -5.11 3.45
C THR A 7 -13.68 -5.56 3.81
N VAL A 8 -13.08 -4.91 4.81
CA VAL A 8 -11.74 -5.26 5.33
C VAL A 8 -11.76 -6.63 6.02
N SER A 9 -12.78 -6.91 6.86
CA SER A 9 -12.93 -8.22 7.49
C SER A 9 -13.04 -9.34 6.45
N ALA A 10 -13.73 -9.10 5.33
CA ALA A 10 -13.82 -10.05 4.23
C ALA A 10 -12.47 -10.33 3.57
N VAL A 11 -11.57 -9.34 3.48
CA VAL A 11 -10.20 -9.53 3.01
C VAL A 11 -9.48 -10.55 3.90
N TYR A 12 -9.41 -10.28 5.20
CA TYR A 12 -8.67 -11.15 6.13
C TYR A 12 -9.28 -12.56 6.24
N ASN A 13 -10.59 -12.69 6.13
CA ASN A 13 -11.27 -13.98 6.07
C ASN A 13 -10.97 -14.75 4.77
N ALA A 14 -10.71 -14.04 3.67
CA ALA A 14 -10.38 -14.67 2.39
C ALA A 14 -8.94 -15.18 2.34
N ILE A 15 -7.98 -14.39 2.85
CA ILE A 15 -6.56 -14.72 2.78
C ILE A 15 -6.10 -15.63 3.92
N GLY A 16 -6.84 -15.69 5.03
CA GLY A 16 -6.51 -16.48 6.20
C GLY A 16 -5.32 -15.92 6.99
N GLN A 17 -4.91 -16.68 8.02
CA GLN A 17 -3.68 -16.37 8.75
C GLN A 17 -2.49 -16.98 7.98
N SER A 18 -1.44 -16.19 7.79
CA SER A 18 -0.20 -16.70 7.24
C SER A 18 0.40 -17.69 8.21
N LYS A 19 0.54 -18.92 7.75
CA LYS A 19 1.48 -19.84 8.38
C LYS A 19 2.86 -19.47 7.84
N THR A 20 3.53 -18.52 8.48
CA THR A 20 4.94 -18.24 8.19
C THR A 20 5.77 -19.40 8.69
N THR A 21 5.96 -20.39 7.86
CA THR A 21 7.07 -21.31 8.01
C THR A 21 8.32 -20.55 7.59
N GLY A 22 9.13 -20.16 8.57
CA GLY A 22 10.40 -19.47 8.35
C GLY A 22 11.37 -20.36 7.59
N SER A 23 11.45 -20.22 6.27
CA SER A 23 12.43 -20.93 5.46
C SER A 23 13.00 -20.10 4.30
N HIS A 24 12.77 -18.81 4.24
CA HIS A 24 13.41 -17.97 3.23
C HIS A 24 14.14 -16.79 3.87
N GLN A 25 15.27 -16.46 3.27
CA GLN A 25 16.23 -15.42 3.60
C GLN A 25 15.56 -14.06 3.83
N GLY A 26 15.07 -13.82 5.02
CA GLY A 26 14.41 -12.58 5.41
C GLY A 26 13.30 -12.87 6.41
N CYS A 27 13.37 -12.26 7.57
CA CYS A 27 12.29 -12.34 8.54
C CYS A 27 11.06 -11.65 7.99
N TYR A 28 10.09 -12.41 7.51
CA TYR A 28 8.79 -11.87 7.12
C TYR A 28 8.00 -11.53 8.39
N GLY A 29 7.75 -10.25 8.61
CA GLY A 29 6.94 -9.74 9.72
C GLY A 29 5.61 -9.18 9.23
N GLU A 30 4.51 -9.54 9.89
CA GLU A 30 3.19 -9.00 9.56
C GLU A 30 2.56 -8.32 10.76
N CYS A 31 1.99 -7.13 10.51
CA CYS A 31 1.12 -6.47 11.46
C CYS A 31 -0.28 -7.10 11.49
N THR A 32 -0.94 -7.04 12.65
CA THR A 32 -2.34 -7.45 12.76
C THR A 32 -3.26 -6.54 11.95
N ALA A 33 -4.40 -7.07 11.49
CA ALA A 33 -5.43 -6.27 10.82
C ALA A 33 -5.87 -5.05 11.63
N GLY A 34 -6.01 -5.21 12.95
CA GLY A 34 -6.39 -4.11 13.84
C GLY A 34 -5.34 -3.01 13.91
N SER A 35 -4.05 -3.37 13.88
CA SER A 35 -2.96 -2.40 13.87
C SER A 35 -2.90 -1.61 12.57
N ILE A 36 -2.99 -2.30 11.42
CA ILE A 36 -3.05 -1.65 10.11
C ILE A 36 -4.26 -0.71 10.02
N GLN A 37 -5.45 -1.18 10.47
CA GLN A 37 -6.65 -0.35 10.56
C GLN A 37 -6.42 0.91 11.41
N SER A 38 -5.75 0.77 12.55
CA SER A 38 -5.45 1.91 13.42
C SER A 38 -4.57 2.94 12.72
N ALA A 39 -3.50 2.52 12.06
CA ALA A 39 -2.61 3.41 11.33
C ALA A 39 -3.35 4.15 10.19
N PHE A 40 -4.16 3.45 9.41
CA PHE A 40 -4.92 4.06 8.31
C PHE A 40 -6.04 4.99 8.79
N VAL A 41 -6.67 4.70 9.92
CA VAL A 41 -7.67 5.60 10.53
C VAL A 41 -7.02 6.89 11.02
N GLU A 42 -5.80 6.86 11.53
CA GLU A 42 -5.07 8.09 11.90
C GLU A 42 -4.83 9.00 10.68
N LEU A 43 -4.54 8.43 9.49
CA LEU A 43 -4.44 9.22 8.27
C LEU A 43 -5.74 9.97 7.93
N VAL A 44 -6.89 9.30 8.13
CA VAL A 44 -8.20 9.93 7.93
C VAL A 44 -8.45 11.04 8.96
N LYS A 45 -8.16 10.81 10.22
CA LYS A 45 -8.30 11.81 11.29
C LYS A 45 -7.45 13.06 11.04
N MET A 46 -6.28 12.88 10.44
CA MET A 46 -5.38 13.98 10.07
C MET A 46 -5.71 14.60 8.71
N SER A 47 -6.80 14.17 8.06
CA SER A 47 -7.21 14.64 6.72
C SER A 47 -6.14 14.42 5.64
N LEU A 48 -5.34 13.37 5.78
CA LEU A 48 -4.27 13.01 4.84
C LEU A 48 -4.73 12.04 3.75
N VAL A 49 -5.95 11.49 3.87
CA VAL A 49 -6.54 10.54 2.93
C VAL A 49 -7.95 10.94 2.56
N ILE A 50 -8.22 10.98 1.27
CA ILE A 50 -9.55 11.13 0.68
C ILE A 50 -9.91 9.77 0.07
N PRO A 51 -10.89 9.03 0.64
CA PRO A 51 -11.33 7.75 0.08
C PRO A 51 -11.75 7.87 -1.39
N GLY A 52 -11.36 6.90 -2.20
CA GLY A 52 -11.62 6.89 -3.64
C GLY A 52 -10.62 7.68 -4.48
N SER A 53 -9.81 8.57 -3.87
CA SER A 53 -8.89 9.47 -4.60
C SER A 53 -7.43 9.27 -4.21
N THR A 54 -7.11 9.24 -2.92
CA THR A 54 -5.72 9.14 -2.45
C THR A 54 -5.14 7.78 -2.80
N THR A 55 -4.03 7.77 -3.52
CA THR A 55 -3.34 6.55 -3.96
C THR A 55 -2.21 6.16 -3.02
N MET A 56 -1.95 4.87 -2.87
CA MET A 56 -0.87 4.35 -2.05
C MET A 56 0.05 3.42 -2.84
N VAL A 57 1.34 3.46 -2.52
CA VAL A 57 2.29 2.42 -2.90
C VAL A 57 2.85 1.74 -1.65
N GLU A 58 2.95 0.42 -1.68
CA GLU A 58 3.58 -0.40 -0.64
C GLU A 58 4.92 -0.94 -1.13
N LEU A 59 6.00 -0.57 -0.44
CA LEU A 59 7.36 -1.04 -0.75
C LEU A 59 7.71 -2.24 0.13
N GLY A 60 8.04 -3.38 -0.52
CA GLY A 60 8.20 -4.66 0.15
C GLY A 60 6.84 -5.24 0.57
N ALA A 61 5.96 -5.43 -0.40
CA ALA A 61 4.56 -5.79 -0.14
C ALA A 61 4.37 -7.19 0.44
N GLY A 62 5.35 -8.07 0.30
CA GLY A 62 5.24 -9.44 0.78
C GLY A 62 3.99 -10.12 0.22
N MET A 63 3.13 -10.62 1.10
CA MET A 63 1.85 -11.24 0.71
C MET A 63 0.72 -10.23 0.47
N GLY A 64 0.98 -8.91 0.52
CA GLY A 64 0.10 -7.84 0.09
C GLY A 64 -1.01 -7.46 1.07
N LYS A 65 -0.89 -7.78 2.35
CA LYS A 65 -1.98 -7.50 3.32
C LYS A 65 -2.28 -6.01 3.51
N PRO A 66 -1.31 -5.11 3.72
CA PRO A 66 -1.57 -3.67 3.80
C PRO A 66 -2.19 -3.10 2.53
N ALA A 67 -1.70 -3.48 1.34
CA ALA A 67 -2.28 -3.06 0.07
C ALA A 67 -3.74 -3.50 -0.09
N LEU A 68 -4.04 -4.76 0.21
CA LEU A 68 -5.41 -5.29 0.17
C LEU A 68 -6.32 -4.61 1.19
N HIS A 69 -5.80 -4.31 2.37
CA HIS A 69 -6.51 -3.55 3.42
C HIS A 69 -6.85 -2.14 2.92
N TRP A 70 -5.86 -1.42 2.37
CA TRP A 70 -6.04 -0.09 1.81
C TRP A 70 -7.15 -0.06 0.75
N GLY A 71 -7.05 -0.94 -0.25
CA GLY A 71 -8.03 -1.02 -1.33
C GLY A 71 -9.44 -1.34 -0.83
N ALA A 72 -9.57 -2.22 0.17
CA ALA A 72 -10.87 -2.58 0.74
C ALA A 72 -11.45 -1.50 1.67
N LEU A 73 -10.58 -0.75 2.38
CA LEU A 73 -10.98 0.30 3.30
C LEU A 73 -11.40 1.57 2.58
N PHE A 74 -10.58 2.02 1.63
CA PHE A 74 -10.74 3.32 0.99
C PHE A 74 -11.33 3.25 -0.41
N ASN A 75 -11.42 2.07 -1.01
CA ASN A 75 -11.74 1.89 -2.43
C ASN A 75 -10.84 2.76 -3.33
N SER A 76 -9.57 2.89 -2.96
CA SER A 76 -8.56 3.71 -3.61
C SER A 76 -7.43 2.83 -4.13
N LEU A 77 -6.80 3.26 -5.23
CA LEU A 77 -5.71 2.51 -5.85
C LEU A 77 -4.55 2.28 -4.85
N CYS A 78 -4.10 1.04 -4.80
CA CYS A 78 -2.85 0.67 -4.16
C CYS A 78 -2.02 -0.23 -5.07
N VAL A 79 -0.71 0.03 -5.12
CA VAL A 79 0.25 -0.84 -5.80
C VAL A 79 1.23 -1.37 -4.78
N GLY A 80 1.36 -2.70 -4.69
CA GLY A 80 2.37 -3.36 -3.88
C GLY A 80 3.56 -3.78 -4.74
N VAL A 81 4.77 -3.42 -4.32
CA VAL A 81 6.03 -3.83 -4.97
C VAL A 81 6.70 -4.89 -4.12
N GLU A 82 7.05 -6.02 -4.73
CA GLU A 82 7.71 -7.14 -4.06
C GLU A 82 8.81 -7.72 -4.97
N ASN A 83 9.97 -7.99 -4.39
CA ASN A 83 11.12 -8.53 -5.12
C ASN A 83 11.23 -10.07 -5.03
N ASP A 84 10.69 -10.66 -3.97
CA ASP A 84 10.67 -12.13 -3.83
C ASP A 84 9.52 -12.71 -4.65
N SER A 85 9.85 -13.52 -5.67
CA SER A 85 8.87 -14.12 -6.59
C SER A 85 7.83 -14.98 -5.87
N ASN A 86 8.19 -15.68 -4.77
CA ASN A 86 7.25 -16.52 -4.03
C ASN A 86 6.25 -15.67 -3.23
N LEU A 87 6.72 -14.59 -2.61
CA LEU A 87 5.87 -13.64 -1.90
C LEU A 87 4.98 -12.89 -2.89
N PHE A 88 5.51 -12.47 -4.03
CA PHE A 88 4.74 -11.87 -5.12
C PHE A 88 3.62 -12.81 -5.61
N LEU A 89 3.94 -14.08 -5.93
CA LEU A 89 2.93 -15.07 -6.34
C LEU A 89 1.88 -15.30 -5.23
N SER A 90 2.29 -15.25 -3.97
CA SER A 90 1.39 -15.32 -2.82
C SER A 90 0.46 -14.13 -2.75
N SER A 91 0.95 -12.91 -3.03
CA SER A 91 0.13 -11.70 -3.09
C SER A 91 -0.93 -11.77 -4.18
N LEU A 92 -0.56 -12.27 -5.37
CA LEU A 92 -1.50 -12.52 -6.47
C LEU A 92 -2.57 -13.56 -6.11
N SER A 93 -2.16 -14.64 -5.44
CA SER A 93 -3.10 -15.67 -4.95
C SER A 93 -4.09 -15.06 -3.94
N ASN A 94 -3.60 -14.23 -3.02
CA ASN A 94 -4.43 -13.53 -2.05
C ASN A 94 -5.41 -12.56 -2.73
N LEU A 95 -4.95 -11.79 -3.71
CA LEU A 95 -5.81 -10.88 -4.50
C LEU A 95 -6.96 -11.64 -5.18
N LYS A 96 -6.66 -12.81 -5.80
CA LYS A 96 -7.69 -13.68 -6.40
C LYS A 96 -8.73 -14.15 -5.38
N LYS A 97 -8.28 -14.57 -4.18
CA LYS A 97 -9.19 -14.98 -3.08
C LYS A 97 -10.09 -13.83 -2.62
N VAL A 98 -9.49 -12.64 -2.46
CA VAL A 98 -10.21 -11.43 -2.07
C VAL A 98 -11.26 -11.06 -3.11
N TYR A 99 -10.92 -11.08 -4.40
CA TYR A 99 -11.88 -10.79 -5.47
C TYR A 99 -13.03 -11.81 -5.50
N LYS A 100 -12.73 -13.10 -5.35
CA LYS A 100 -13.77 -14.15 -5.23
C LYS A 100 -14.70 -13.87 -4.05
N LYS A 101 -14.14 -13.52 -2.90
CA LYS A 101 -14.92 -13.20 -1.69
C LYS A 101 -15.74 -11.92 -1.84
N ALA A 102 -15.16 -10.87 -2.40
CA ALA A 102 -15.85 -9.60 -2.64
C ALA A 102 -17.06 -9.80 -3.56
N ARG A 103 -16.89 -10.56 -4.65
CA ARG A 103 -18.01 -10.91 -5.57
C ARG A 103 -19.13 -11.68 -4.87
N ALA A 104 -18.76 -12.70 -4.09
CA ALA A 104 -19.74 -13.53 -3.38
C ALA A 104 -20.58 -12.72 -2.35
N ASN A 105 -20.04 -11.60 -1.86
CA ASN A 105 -20.71 -10.74 -0.88
C ASN A 105 -21.20 -9.40 -1.48
N ASN A 106 -21.16 -9.21 -2.80
CA ASN A 106 -21.48 -7.95 -3.46
C ASN A 106 -20.70 -6.73 -2.94
N PHE A 107 -19.48 -6.93 -2.47
CA PHE A 107 -18.58 -5.84 -2.10
C PHE A 107 -17.87 -5.27 -3.34
N PRO A 108 -17.47 -3.98 -3.30
CA PRO A 108 -16.56 -3.43 -4.31
C PRO A 108 -15.29 -4.25 -4.40
N LEU A 109 -14.76 -4.43 -5.62
CA LEU A 109 -13.44 -5.03 -5.80
C LEU A 109 -12.40 -3.98 -5.40
N PRO A 110 -11.49 -4.31 -4.45
CA PRO A 110 -10.45 -3.37 -4.07
C PRO A 110 -9.51 -3.09 -5.26
N PRO A 111 -9.24 -1.82 -5.59
CA PRO A 111 -8.36 -1.45 -6.70
C PRO A 111 -6.89 -1.63 -6.30
N VAL A 112 -6.43 -2.88 -6.26
CA VAL A 112 -5.08 -3.27 -5.86
C VAL A 112 -4.36 -3.95 -7.00
N ARG A 113 -3.07 -3.65 -7.16
CA ARG A 113 -2.16 -4.33 -8.08
C ARG A 113 -0.88 -4.72 -7.35
N PHE A 114 -0.21 -5.75 -7.83
CA PHE A 114 1.12 -6.14 -7.38
C PHE A 114 2.08 -6.16 -8.56
N VAL A 115 3.31 -5.73 -8.30
CA VAL A 115 4.40 -5.67 -9.28
C VAL A 115 5.58 -6.46 -8.71
N GLU A 116 6.10 -7.40 -9.49
CA GLU A 116 7.36 -8.07 -9.18
C GLU A 116 8.51 -7.19 -9.64
N ALA A 117 9.12 -6.47 -8.70
CA ALA A 117 10.21 -5.56 -8.99
C ALA A 117 11.10 -5.33 -7.77
N SER A 118 12.36 -5.04 -8.02
CA SER A 118 13.29 -4.57 -7.00
C SER A 118 13.07 -3.07 -6.75
N ILE A 119 13.06 -2.66 -5.49
CA ILE A 119 13.03 -1.24 -5.09
C ILE A 119 14.24 -0.49 -5.69
N TYR A 120 15.37 -1.16 -5.91
CA TYR A 120 16.55 -0.55 -6.55
C TYR A 120 16.29 -0.06 -7.98
N ASN A 121 15.30 -0.63 -8.67
CA ASN A 121 14.93 -0.27 -10.04
C ASN A 121 13.91 0.89 -10.12
N ILE A 122 13.47 1.40 -8.96
CA ILE A 122 12.50 2.49 -8.88
C ILE A 122 13.26 3.83 -8.85
N GLU A 123 12.89 4.75 -9.71
CA GLU A 123 13.43 6.11 -9.75
C GLU A 123 12.55 7.11 -9.01
N THR A 124 11.22 6.93 -9.11
CA THR A 124 10.23 7.80 -8.48
C THR A 124 8.96 7.01 -8.15
N LEU A 125 8.22 7.46 -7.14
CA LEU A 125 6.93 6.90 -6.74
C LEU A 125 5.73 7.73 -7.27
N ASN A 126 5.99 8.66 -8.19
CA ASN A 126 4.89 9.39 -8.81
C ASN A 126 4.01 8.43 -9.63
N PRO A 127 2.68 8.55 -9.60
CA PRO A 127 1.86 9.63 -8.99
C PRO A 127 1.27 9.30 -7.61
N PHE A 128 1.91 8.46 -6.81
CA PHE A 128 1.34 8.06 -5.51
C PHE A 128 1.43 9.17 -4.47
N ASN A 129 0.41 9.23 -3.60
CA ASN A 129 0.31 10.23 -2.53
C ASN A 129 0.89 9.71 -1.21
N VAL A 130 0.65 8.43 -0.93
CA VAL A 130 1.04 7.77 0.31
C VAL A 130 1.98 6.62 0.00
N VAL A 131 3.05 6.52 0.78
CA VAL A 131 3.98 5.40 0.77
C VAL A 131 3.84 4.64 2.08
N TYR A 132 3.71 3.33 2.00
CA TYR A 132 3.78 2.44 3.15
C TYR A 132 4.95 1.48 2.96
N SER A 133 5.76 1.28 3.99
CA SER A 133 6.79 0.25 3.99
C SER A 133 6.96 -0.35 5.39
N PHE A 134 7.01 -1.67 5.46
CA PHE A 134 7.46 -2.38 6.66
C PHE A 134 8.98 -2.55 6.59
N ASP A 135 9.70 -1.46 6.79
CA ASP A 135 11.12 -1.27 6.49
C ASP A 135 12.08 -1.61 7.63
N SER A 136 11.58 -2.11 8.75
CA SER A 136 12.41 -2.39 9.94
C SER A 136 13.54 -3.41 9.70
N LEU A 137 13.45 -4.17 8.63
CA LEU A 137 14.44 -5.20 8.26
C LEU A 137 15.23 -4.84 6.99
N PHE A 138 15.03 -3.64 6.44
CA PHE A 138 15.80 -3.21 5.28
C PHE A 138 17.25 -2.95 5.66
N GLU A 139 18.18 -3.44 4.85
CA GLU A 139 19.60 -3.14 4.98
C GLU A 139 19.88 -1.65 4.72
N PRO A 140 20.96 -1.09 5.27
CA PRO A 140 21.26 0.34 5.18
C PRO A 140 21.25 0.89 3.75
N GLU A 141 21.76 0.13 2.78
CA GLU A 141 21.82 0.50 1.36
C GLU A 141 20.41 0.64 0.77
N LEU A 142 19.50 -0.27 1.15
CA LEU A 142 18.11 -0.20 0.69
C LEU A 142 17.37 0.97 1.35
N VAL A 143 17.66 1.27 2.62
CA VAL A 143 17.11 2.45 3.31
C VAL A 143 17.55 3.74 2.62
N ALA A 144 18.84 3.86 2.27
CA ALA A 144 19.36 5.00 1.52
C ALA A 144 18.70 5.13 0.13
N LYS A 145 18.49 3.99 -0.55
CA LYS A 145 17.77 3.98 -1.85
C LYS A 145 16.32 4.44 -1.71
N VAL A 146 15.61 3.99 -0.67
CA VAL A 146 14.24 4.46 -0.41
C VAL A 146 14.22 5.96 -0.11
N ALA A 147 15.19 6.49 0.66
CA ALA A 147 15.31 7.92 0.92
C ALA A 147 15.53 8.71 -0.38
N GLU A 148 16.41 8.24 -1.28
CA GLU A 148 16.63 8.82 -2.61
C GLU A 148 15.32 8.88 -3.42
N ILE A 149 14.59 7.76 -3.50
CA ILE A 149 13.34 7.65 -4.25
C ILE A 149 12.29 8.62 -3.67
N LEU A 150 12.16 8.70 -2.33
CA LEU A 150 11.23 9.60 -1.66
C LEU A 150 11.56 11.07 -1.93
N ASN A 151 12.85 11.43 -1.93
CA ASN A 151 13.30 12.78 -2.28
C ASN A 151 12.97 13.17 -3.73
N ASN A 152 12.95 12.19 -4.64
CA ASN A 152 12.64 12.36 -6.07
C ASN A 152 11.14 12.22 -6.39
N SER A 153 10.28 12.10 -5.38
CA SER A 153 8.85 11.83 -5.55
C SER A 153 8.00 12.97 -4.99
N SER A 154 6.80 13.12 -5.54
CA SER A 154 5.78 14.06 -5.03
C SER A 154 4.89 13.47 -3.93
N CYS A 155 5.28 12.33 -3.35
CA CYS A 155 4.57 11.72 -2.24
C CYS A 155 4.50 12.66 -1.04
N GLN A 156 3.35 12.66 -0.35
CA GLN A 156 3.10 13.60 0.74
C GLN A 156 3.18 12.94 2.12
N VAL A 157 2.90 11.64 2.17
CA VAL A 157 2.82 10.87 3.41
C VAL A 157 3.65 9.60 3.30
N PHE A 158 4.42 9.33 4.34
CA PHE A 158 5.19 8.11 4.44
C PHE A 158 4.94 7.42 5.79
N LEU A 159 4.54 6.14 5.74
CA LEU A 159 4.41 5.27 6.90
C LEU A 159 5.61 4.32 6.92
N SER A 160 6.37 4.37 8.00
CA SER A 160 7.62 3.63 8.17
C SER A 160 7.73 3.08 9.59
N TYR A 161 8.60 2.11 9.81
CA TYR A 161 8.92 1.54 11.13
C TYR A 161 10.31 1.97 11.63
N ARG A 162 10.93 2.93 10.94
CA ARG A 162 12.18 3.59 11.33
C ARG A 162 11.90 4.98 11.85
N ASN A 163 12.66 5.41 12.85
CA ASN A 163 12.53 6.75 13.40
C ASN A 163 13.13 7.82 12.47
N MET A 164 12.80 9.07 12.73
CA MET A 164 13.19 10.20 11.89
C MET A 164 14.73 10.36 11.79
N ASN A 165 15.46 10.12 12.86
CA ASN A 165 16.93 10.26 12.86
C ASN A 165 17.59 9.23 11.94
N GLU A 166 17.07 8.01 11.89
CA GLU A 166 17.54 7.00 10.95
C GLU A 166 17.30 7.44 9.51
N TRP A 167 16.11 7.96 9.18
CA TRP A 167 15.81 8.46 7.83
C TRP A 167 16.72 9.64 7.44
N LEU A 168 16.92 10.58 8.35
CA LEU A 168 17.81 11.73 8.11
C LEU A 168 19.27 11.27 7.90
N SER A 169 19.74 10.28 8.66
CA SER A 169 21.11 9.75 8.51
C SER A 169 21.32 9.02 7.17
N HIS A 170 20.24 8.54 6.53
CA HIS A 170 20.28 7.92 5.20
C HIS A 170 19.91 8.89 4.07
N GLY A 171 19.85 10.19 4.34
CA GLY A 171 19.72 11.23 3.32
C GLY A 171 18.26 11.60 2.97
N LEU A 172 17.25 11.13 3.71
CA LEU A 172 15.89 11.61 3.52
C LEU A 172 15.79 13.08 3.95
N ALA A 173 15.55 13.96 3.01
CA ALA A 173 15.40 15.39 3.25
C ALA A 173 13.92 15.74 3.57
N CYS A 174 13.72 16.90 4.22
CA CYS A 174 12.40 17.51 4.36
C CYS A 174 11.29 16.58 4.91
N VAL A 175 11.60 15.83 5.95
CA VAL A 175 10.67 14.93 6.64
C VAL A 175 10.21 15.51 7.97
N THR A 176 8.93 15.41 8.29
CA THR A 176 8.34 15.84 9.59
C THR A 176 7.51 14.71 10.18
N LEU A 177 7.76 14.35 11.42
CA LEU A 177 6.94 13.38 12.15
C LEU A 177 5.58 13.99 12.48
N LEU A 178 4.49 13.34 12.03
CA LEU A 178 3.13 13.74 12.35
C LEU A 178 2.54 12.95 13.51
N HIS A 179 2.74 11.63 13.51
CA HIS A 179 2.12 10.74 14.50
C HIS A 179 2.88 9.43 14.65
N GLN A 180 2.61 8.71 15.74
CA GLN A 180 3.14 7.37 16.00
C GLN A 180 2.01 6.43 16.40
N VAL A 181 2.00 5.22 15.83
CA VAL A 181 1.01 4.18 16.11
C VAL A 181 1.71 2.92 16.60
N GLN A 182 1.27 2.40 17.75
CA GLN A 182 1.77 1.11 18.24
C GLN A 182 1.12 -0.04 17.46
N MET A 183 1.94 -0.83 16.81
CA MET A 183 1.53 -1.95 15.96
C MET A 183 1.79 -3.28 16.64
N SER A 184 0.78 -4.13 16.72
CA SER A 184 0.93 -5.52 17.17
C SER A 184 1.23 -6.42 15.97
N MET A 185 2.13 -7.36 16.15
CA MET A 185 2.51 -8.34 15.14
C MET A 185 1.64 -9.58 15.21
N THR A 186 1.47 -10.29 14.08
CA THR A 186 0.62 -11.49 14.03
C THR A 186 1.25 -12.71 14.69
N VAL A 187 2.56 -12.83 14.66
CA VAL A 187 3.29 -14.04 15.11
C VAL A 187 4.06 -13.81 16.41
N SER A 188 4.53 -12.61 16.67
CA SER A 188 5.25 -12.26 17.88
C SER A 188 4.41 -11.42 18.83
N LYS A 189 4.74 -11.46 20.13
CA LYS A 189 4.17 -10.54 21.12
C LYS A 189 4.82 -9.15 21.07
N GLU A 190 5.78 -8.96 20.21
CA GLU A 190 6.46 -7.70 20.03
C GLU A 190 5.51 -6.63 19.51
N LYS A 191 5.73 -5.42 19.97
CA LYS A 191 5.12 -4.23 19.43
C LYS A 191 6.15 -3.49 18.57
N ARG A 192 5.71 -2.95 17.46
CA ARG A 192 6.51 -2.08 16.61
C ARG A 192 5.86 -0.71 16.55
N THR A 193 6.66 0.34 16.44
CA THR A 193 6.12 1.68 16.25
C THR A 193 6.08 1.96 14.75
N CYS A 194 4.89 2.26 14.23
CA CYS A 194 4.72 2.84 12.90
C CYS A 194 4.75 4.36 13.05
N TYR A 195 5.66 5.00 12.35
CA TYR A 195 5.80 6.44 12.28
C TYR A 195 5.10 6.96 11.03
N ILE A 196 4.28 7.98 11.20
CA ILE A 196 3.58 8.66 10.09
C ILE A 196 4.30 9.98 9.86
N TYR A 197 4.90 10.11 8.69
CA TYR A 197 5.67 11.27 8.30
C TYR A 197 4.94 12.08 7.24
N ARG A 198 5.09 13.39 7.30
CA ARG A 198 4.86 14.30 6.17
C ARG A 198 6.17 14.49 5.43
N LEU A 199 6.13 14.32 4.12
CA LEU A 199 7.23 14.65 3.22
C LEU A 199 6.98 16.05 2.69
N ARG A 200 7.98 16.93 2.77
CA ARG A 200 7.94 18.27 2.17
C ARG A 200 8.78 18.21 0.91
N ASN A 201 8.13 18.12 -0.22
CA ASN A 201 8.83 18.34 -1.48
C ASN A 201 9.09 19.84 -1.66
N SER A 202 10.22 20.20 -2.22
CA SER A 202 10.73 21.57 -2.37
C SER A 202 9.90 22.48 -3.28
N SER A 203 8.79 22.01 -3.83
CA SER A 203 7.84 22.84 -4.59
C SER A 203 6.58 23.07 -3.75
N GLU A 204 6.53 24.22 -3.07
CA GLU A 204 5.29 24.74 -2.48
C GLU A 204 4.17 24.98 -3.52
N ALA A 205 4.47 24.82 -4.80
CA ALA A 205 3.52 24.87 -5.91
C ALA A 205 2.59 23.65 -6.01
N ALA A 206 2.75 22.62 -5.17
CA ALA A 206 1.92 21.42 -5.20
C ALA A 206 0.71 21.45 -4.27
N SER A 207 0.47 22.54 -3.55
CA SER A 207 -0.68 22.66 -2.63
C SER A 207 -2.04 22.69 -3.33
N ASP A 208 -2.08 22.95 -4.64
CA ASP A 208 -3.31 23.00 -5.44
C ASP A 208 -3.45 21.85 -6.46
N ILE A 209 -2.55 20.91 -6.48
CA ILE A 209 -2.79 19.67 -7.22
C ILE A 209 -3.80 18.88 -6.40
N ILE A 210 -5.05 19.22 -6.58
CA ILE A 210 -6.20 18.40 -6.29
C ILE A 210 -5.82 16.99 -6.75
N PHE A 211 -5.84 16.05 -5.85
CA PHE A 211 -5.53 14.65 -6.01
C PHE A 211 -6.31 14.03 -7.18
N SER A 212 -5.95 14.37 -8.40
CA SER A 212 -6.47 13.75 -9.62
C SER A 212 -5.63 12.53 -10.01
N GLY A 213 -5.26 11.72 -9.02
CA GLY A 213 -4.69 10.40 -9.25
C GLY A 213 -5.73 9.48 -9.86
N THR A 214 -6.15 9.80 -11.07
CA THR A 214 -7.03 8.92 -11.85
C THR A 214 -6.22 7.73 -12.33
N ILE A 215 -6.91 6.62 -12.57
CA ILE A 215 -6.35 5.42 -13.23
C ILE A 215 -5.60 5.78 -14.52
N ASP A 216 -5.98 6.87 -15.19
CA ASP A 216 -5.34 7.37 -16.40
C ASP A 216 -3.95 8.01 -16.15
N ALA A 217 -3.74 8.68 -15.02
CA ALA A 217 -2.42 9.16 -14.63
C ALA A 217 -1.48 7.98 -14.33
N TYR A 218 -1.99 6.92 -13.72
CA TYR A 218 -1.28 5.65 -13.51
C TYR A 218 -0.82 5.02 -14.84
N LYS A 219 -1.64 5.06 -15.90
CA LYS A 219 -1.31 4.50 -17.22
C LYS A 219 -0.27 5.31 -18.00
N LYS A 220 -0.04 6.57 -17.65
CA LYS A 220 0.87 7.48 -18.37
C LYS A 220 2.28 7.58 -17.76
N GLY A 221 2.51 7.00 -16.59
CA GLY A 221 3.83 7.00 -15.94
C GLY A 221 4.85 6.14 -16.69
N LYS A 222 6.11 6.59 -16.78
CA LYS A 222 7.25 5.83 -17.37
C LYS A 222 8.07 5.08 -16.33
N ASN A 223 7.48 4.73 -15.24
CA ASN A 223 8.15 4.16 -14.09
C ASN A 223 7.79 2.67 -13.99
N VAL A 224 8.63 1.85 -13.43
CA VAL A 224 8.43 0.39 -13.26
C VAL A 224 7.09 0.05 -12.59
N LEU A 225 6.59 0.93 -11.73
CA LEU A 225 5.30 0.77 -11.05
C LEU A 225 4.08 0.92 -11.97
N THR A 226 4.26 1.53 -13.14
CA THR A 226 3.20 1.81 -14.12
C THR A 226 3.28 0.91 -15.34
N GLU A 227 4.36 0.13 -15.49
CA GLU A 227 4.45 -0.88 -16.53
C GLU A 227 3.45 -1.99 -16.25
N GLU A 228 2.66 -2.33 -17.27
CA GLU A 228 1.66 -3.40 -17.15
C GLU A 228 2.36 -4.75 -17.02
N ASN A 229 2.31 -5.33 -15.83
CA ASN A 229 2.53 -6.77 -15.73
C ASN A 229 1.28 -7.47 -16.28
N GLU A 230 1.39 -8.08 -17.44
CA GLU A 230 0.32 -8.75 -18.19
C GLU A 230 -0.39 -9.88 -17.42
N SER A 231 0.09 -10.24 -16.23
CA SER A 231 -0.33 -11.45 -15.53
C SER A 231 -1.72 -11.39 -14.89
N ILE A 232 -2.30 -10.19 -14.62
CA ILE A 232 -3.69 -10.06 -14.15
C ILE A 232 -4.30 -8.78 -14.70
N ASP A 233 -5.04 -8.90 -15.79
CA ASP A 233 -5.90 -7.80 -16.28
C ASP A 233 -7.05 -7.55 -15.31
N VAL A 234 -6.85 -6.60 -14.41
CA VAL A 234 -7.87 -6.19 -13.44
C VAL A 234 -9.02 -5.46 -14.13
N SER A 235 -8.80 -4.91 -15.34
CA SER A 235 -9.82 -4.16 -16.10
C SER A 235 -10.99 -5.05 -16.48
N MET A 236 -10.76 -6.33 -16.75
CA MET A 236 -11.83 -7.32 -17.00
C MET A 236 -12.83 -7.44 -15.85
N TYR A 237 -12.42 -7.10 -14.62
CA TYR A 237 -13.29 -7.17 -13.45
C TYR A 237 -14.14 -5.91 -13.26
N TYR A 238 -13.72 -4.77 -13.81
CA TYR A 238 -14.46 -3.51 -13.74
C TYR A 238 -15.49 -3.37 -14.86
N THR A 239 -15.19 -3.81 -16.06
CA THR A 239 -16.06 -3.65 -17.24
C THR A 239 -17.32 -4.51 -17.20
N LYS A 240 -17.30 -5.68 -16.57
CA LYS A 240 -18.49 -6.55 -16.46
C LYS A 240 -19.58 -6.01 -15.53
N LYS A 241 -19.27 -5.13 -14.59
CA LYS A 241 -20.26 -4.61 -13.62
C LYS A 241 -21.06 -3.42 -14.14
N MET A 242 -20.53 -2.65 -15.11
CA MET A 242 -21.28 -1.55 -15.71
C MET A 242 -22.39 -2.03 -16.65
N LYS A 243 -22.24 -3.17 -17.31
CA LYS A 243 -23.26 -3.71 -18.23
C LYS A 243 -24.50 -4.29 -17.55
N THR A 244 -24.39 -4.76 -16.30
CA THR A 244 -25.53 -5.35 -15.57
C THR A 244 -26.42 -4.34 -14.86
N ARG A 245 -25.97 -3.10 -14.63
CA ARG A 245 -26.82 -2.05 -14.02
C ARG A 245 -27.70 -1.29 -15.03
N SER A 246 -27.34 -1.27 -16.30
CA SER A 246 -28.13 -0.59 -17.33
C SER A 246 -29.27 -1.46 -17.93
N GLN A 247 -29.31 -2.76 -17.64
CA GLN A 247 -30.35 -3.67 -18.18
C GLN A 247 -31.52 -3.92 -17.24
N ASN A 248 -31.45 -3.46 -15.98
CA ASN A 248 -32.54 -3.61 -15.00
C ASN A 248 -33.34 -2.31 -14.76
N GLN A 249 -33.23 -1.32 -15.66
CA GLN A 249 -34.07 -0.13 -15.67
C GLN A 249 -34.72 0.04 -17.06
N LYS A 250 -35.49 -0.95 -17.44
CA LYS A 250 -36.55 -0.82 -18.47
C LYS A 250 -37.75 -1.63 -18.07
#